data_f2f550caa210e541958e4f801be98fb9
#
_entry.id   f2f550caa210e541958e4f801be98fb9
#
_cell.length_a   1.000
_cell.length_b   1.000
_cell.length_c   1.000
_cell.angle_alpha   90.00
_cell.angle_beta   90.00
_cell.angle_gamma   90.00
#
_symmetry.space_group_name_H-M   'P 1'
#
loop_
_entity.id
_entity.type
_entity.pdbx_description
1 polymer ?
#
loop_
_entity_poly.entity_id
_entity_poly.type
_entity_poly.pdbx_seq_one_letter_code
_entity_poly.pdbx_strand_id
1 'polypeptide(L)'
;MTIEDLVLDLEQHVEIKADIGDVFKSVLHRFGEGSTQPDGSTMNMILEQWPGGRWFRDRGNGVGHLWGHVQVIKAPVLLELSGPMFMSYPAINHIEIKLDQIAGGTKLSLRHRAMGLLDAGHKQGIGTGWKHYLDSIQKDLS
;
A
#
# COMPACT_ATOMS: atom_id res chain seq x y z
N MET A 1 -24.41 7.02 -13.51
CA MET A 1 -23.18 6.30 -13.13
C MET A 1 -22.52 5.71 -14.37
N THR A 2 -21.27 6.04 -14.58
CA THR A 2 -20.49 5.55 -15.72
C THR A 2 -19.43 4.56 -15.24
N ILE A 3 -18.76 3.87 -16.18
CA ILE A 3 -17.65 2.97 -15.83
C ILE A 3 -16.55 3.73 -15.09
N GLU A 4 -16.27 4.96 -15.48
CA GLU A 4 -15.25 5.79 -14.83
C GLU A 4 -15.54 6.02 -13.34
N ASP A 5 -16.82 6.06 -12.97
CA ASP A 5 -17.21 6.19 -11.55
C ASP A 5 -16.92 4.93 -10.75
N LEU A 6 -16.80 3.78 -11.42
CA LEU A 6 -16.65 2.47 -10.81
C LEU A 6 -15.21 1.97 -10.78
N VAL A 7 -14.25 2.73 -11.34
CA VAL A 7 -12.86 2.29 -11.45
C VAL A 7 -11.89 3.36 -10.99
N LEU A 8 -10.75 2.88 -10.51
CA LEU A 8 -9.59 3.70 -10.16
C LEU A 8 -8.35 3.04 -10.76
N ASP A 9 -7.47 3.84 -11.35
CA ASP A 9 -6.16 3.37 -11.79
C ASP A 9 -5.15 4.50 -11.54
N LEU A 10 -4.27 4.28 -10.58
CA LEU A 10 -3.31 5.27 -10.11
C LEU A 10 -1.92 4.67 -10.10
N GLU A 11 -0.95 5.41 -10.63
CA GLU A 11 0.46 5.05 -10.55
C GLU A 11 1.27 6.18 -9.94
N GLN A 12 2.22 5.81 -9.10
CA GLN A 12 3.24 6.72 -8.56
C GLN A 12 4.55 5.96 -8.48
N HIS A 13 5.65 6.69 -8.49
CA HIS A 13 6.97 6.09 -8.27
C HIS A 13 7.88 7.08 -7.56
N VAL A 14 8.94 6.54 -6.97
CA VAL A 14 9.99 7.33 -6.32
C VAL A 14 11.31 6.60 -6.50
N GLU A 15 12.39 7.37 -6.63
CA GLU A 15 13.75 6.82 -6.66
C GLU A 15 14.38 7.02 -5.29
N ILE A 16 14.93 5.95 -4.74
CA ILE A 16 15.47 5.91 -3.38
C ILE A 16 16.95 5.49 -3.46
N LYS A 17 17.83 6.28 -2.84
CA LYS A 17 19.27 6.00 -2.77
C LYS A 17 19.55 4.97 -1.69
N ALA A 18 19.05 3.75 -1.89
CA ALA A 18 19.23 2.63 -0.96
C ALA A 18 19.18 1.32 -1.71
N ASP A 19 19.73 0.28 -1.10
CA ASP A 19 19.74 -1.06 -1.63
C ASP A 19 18.31 -1.63 -1.74
N ILE A 20 18.05 -2.41 -2.79
CA ILE A 20 16.73 -2.96 -3.08
C ILE A 20 16.18 -3.81 -1.92
N GLY A 21 17.05 -4.55 -1.23
CA GLY A 21 16.63 -5.34 -0.06
C GLY A 21 16.15 -4.47 1.09
N ASP A 22 16.84 -3.36 1.34
CA ASP A 22 16.46 -2.42 2.39
C ASP A 22 15.18 -1.69 2.05
N VAL A 23 14.99 -1.32 0.78
CA VAL A 23 13.75 -0.71 0.31
C VAL A 23 12.58 -1.67 0.48
N PHE A 24 12.75 -2.94 0.12
CA PHE A 24 11.67 -3.92 0.26
C PHE A 24 11.28 -4.14 1.73
N LYS A 25 12.26 -4.20 2.63
CA LYS A 25 11.97 -4.28 4.08
C LYS A 25 11.17 -3.09 4.57
N SER A 26 11.51 -1.89 4.10
CA SER A 26 10.77 -0.68 4.46
C SER A 26 9.34 -0.70 3.90
N VAL A 27 9.15 -1.21 2.68
CA VAL A 27 7.82 -1.42 2.08
C VAL A 27 6.96 -2.27 3.02
N LEU A 28 7.47 -3.43 3.42
CA LEU A 28 6.72 -4.34 4.31
C LEU A 28 6.43 -3.68 5.66
N HIS A 29 7.42 -3.01 6.24
CA HIS A 29 7.26 -2.31 7.52
C HIS A 29 6.17 -1.24 7.44
N ARG A 30 6.17 -0.44 6.38
CA ARG A 30 5.21 0.66 6.22
C ARG A 30 3.80 0.20 5.84
N PHE A 31 3.62 -1.01 5.34
CA PHE A 31 2.29 -1.61 5.22
C PHE A 31 1.84 -2.25 6.53
N GLY A 32 2.78 -2.64 7.38
CA GLY A 32 2.52 -3.27 8.67
C GLY A 32 2.61 -2.29 9.85
N GLU A 33 3.37 -2.67 10.85
CA GLU A 33 3.45 -1.94 12.13
C GLU A 33 3.98 -0.51 12.02
N GLY A 34 4.73 -0.19 10.97
CA GLY A 34 5.22 1.16 10.70
C GLY A 34 4.25 2.05 9.94
N SER A 35 3.05 1.57 9.65
CA SER A 35 2.04 2.35 8.94
C SER A 35 1.59 3.55 9.76
N THR A 36 1.57 4.73 9.14
CA THR A 36 1.16 5.97 9.81
C THR A 36 0.10 6.71 9.01
N GLN A 37 -0.71 7.48 9.73
CA GLN A 37 -1.60 8.47 9.13
C GLN A 37 -0.78 9.71 8.73
N PRO A 38 -1.32 10.60 7.87
CA PRO A 38 -0.59 11.82 7.49
C PRO A 38 -0.17 12.70 8.67
N ASP A 39 -0.85 12.62 9.81
CA ASP A 39 -0.48 13.35 11.02
C ASP A 39 0.65 12.67 11.83
N GLY A 40 1.15 11.52 11.35
CA GLY A 40 2.22 10.77 12.01
C GLY A 40 1.77 9.75 13.04
N SER A 41 0.48 9.70 13.39
CA SER A 41 -0.04 8.71 14.35
C SER A 41 -0.05 7.32 13.71
N THR A 42 0.13 6.28 14.55
CA THR A 42 0.12 4.89 14.07
C THR A 42 -1.28 4.46 13.62
N MET A 43 -1.32 3.64 12.58
CA MET A 43 -2.55 3.02 12.11
C MET A 43 -2.80 1.66 12.76
N ASN A 44 -1.85 1.11 13.50
CA ASN A 44 -1.95 -0.22 14.10
C ASN A 44 -2.26 -1.30 13.05
N MET A 45 -1.56 -1.22 11.91
CA MET A 45 -1.68 -2.22 10.86
C MET A 45 -0.83 -3.43 11.15
N ILE A 46 -1.30 -4.59 10.71
CA ILE A 46 -0.54 -5.84 10.75
C ILE A 46 -0.51 -6.40 9.33
N LEU A 47 0.67 -6.81 8.88
CA LEU A 47 0.87 -7.48 7.60
C LEU A 47 1.53 -8.84 7.86
N GLU A 48 0.82 -9.91 7.55
CA GLU A 48 1.36 -11.27 7.59
C GLU A 48 2.08 -11.53 6.28
N GLN A 49 3.39 -11.72 6.34
CA GLN A 49 4.29 -11.64 5.19
C GLN A 49 4.47 -12.97 4.47
N TRP A 50 3.37 -13.55 4.00
CA TRP A 50 3.34 -14.79 3.21
C TRP A 50 2.12 -14.81 2.31
N PRO A 51 2.10 -15.61 1.23
CA PRO A 51 0.92 -15.69 0.35
C PRO A 51 -0.32 -16.09 1.13
N GLY A 52 -1.39 -15.32 0.98
CA GLY A 52 -2.62 -15.51 1.75
C GLY A 52 -2.60 -14.85 3.13
N GLY A 53 -1.47 -14.28 3.54
CA GLY A 53 -1.37 -13.55 4.79
C GLY A 53 -2.34 -12.38 4.84
N ARG A 54 -2.80 -12.04 6.05
CA ARG A 54 -3.76 -10.96 6.24
C ARG A 54 -3.06 -9.60 6.30
N TRP A 55 -3.77 -8.59 5.86
CA TRP A 55 -3.39 -7.19 5.99
C TRP A 55 -4.59 -6.50 6.63
N PHE A 56 -4.43 -6.06 7.89
CA PHE A 56 -5.58 -5.58 8.66
C PHE A 56 -5.18 -4.55 9.71
N ARG A 57 -6.16 -3.76 10.10
CA ARG A 57 -6.03 -2.82 11.21
C ARG A 57 -6.54 -3.50 12.48
N ASP A 58 -5.68 -3.60 13.48
CA ASP A 58 -6.01 -4.21 14.78
C ASP A 58 -6.24 -3.10 15.80
N ARG A 59 -7.44 -3.04 16.34
CA ARG A 59 -7.80 -2.07 17.38
C ARG A 59 -7.95 -2.74 18.76
N GLY A 60 -7.58 -4.01 18.86
CA GLY A 60 -7.67 -4.78 20.10
C GLY A 60 -9.04 -5.39 20.35
N ASN A 61 -9.07 -6.45 21.15
CA ASN A 61 -10.30 -7.13 21.60
C ASN A 61 -11.20 -7.60 20.46
N GLY A 62 -10.60 -8.04 19.34
CA GLY A 62 -11.37 -8.50 18.19
C GLY A 62 -12.01 -7.37 17.37
N VAL A 63 -11.65 -6.12 17.65
CA VAL A 63 -12.13 -4.95 16.90
C VAL A 63 -11.07 -4.56 15.89
N GLY A 64 -11.49 -4.32 14.65
CA GLY A 64 -10.56 -3.93 13.61
C GLY A 64 -11.20 -3.94 12.23
N HIS A 65 -10.36 -3.86 11.20
CA HIS A 65 -10.82 -3.81 9.82
C HIS A 65 -9.86 -4.61 8.94
N LEU A 66 -10.37 -5.65 8.28
CA LEU A 66 -9.59 -6.41 7.30
C LEU A 66 -9.47 -5.60 6.01
N TRP A 67 -8.23 -5.25 5.65
CA TRP A 67 -7.95 -4.47 4.45
C TRP A 67 -7.65 -5.34 3.24
N GLY A 68 -7.16 -6.55 3.46
CA GLY A 68 -6.88 -7.45 2.35
C GLY A 68 -5.99 -8.62 2.73
N HIS A 69 -5.44 -9.22 1.69
CA HIS A 69 -4.51 -10.35 1.80
C HIS A 69 -3.32 -10.15 0.88
N VAL A 70 -2.21 -10.75 1.25
CA VAL A 70 -1.05 -10.85 0.36
C VAL A 70 -1.40 -11.82 -0.77
N GLN A 71 -1.43 -11.32 -2.00
CA GLN A 71 -1.66 -12.13 -3.19
C GLN A 71 -0.36 -12.69 -3.74
N VAL A 72 0.66 -11.84 -3.84
CA VAL A 72 2.00 -12.23 -4.29
C VAL A 72 3.03 -11.55 -3.40
N ILE A 73 4.05 -12.29 -3.00
CA ILE A 73 5.23 -11.73 -2.34
C ILE A 73 6.47 -12.40 -2.91
N LYS A 74 7.36 -11.62 -3.52
CA LYS A 74 8.64 -12.07 -4.08
C LYS A 74 9.71 -11.08 -3.66
N ALA A 75 10.33 -11.33 -2.53
CA ALA A 75 11.39 -10.45 -2.04
C ALA A 75 12.60 -10.52 -2.96
N PRO A 76 13.25 -9.42 -3.30
CA PRO A 76 12.96 -8.04 -2.90
C PRO A 76 12.26 -7.23 -3.99
N VAL A 77 11.53 -7.84 -4.92
CA VAL A 77 11.11 -7.16 -6.16
C VAL A 77 9.61 -6.92 -6.29
N LEU A 78 8.75 -7.68 -5.59
CA LEU A 78 7.32 -7.61 -5.85
C LEU A 78 6.48 -7.88 -4.61
N LEU A 79 5.47 -7.05 -4.38
CA LEU A 79 4.41 -7.27 -3.41
C LEU A 79 3.08 -6.90 -4.06
N GLU A 80 2.10 -7.82 -4.02
CA GLU A 80 0.74 -7.53 -4.46
C GLU A 80 -0.23 -7.82 -3.32
N LEU A 81 -1.10 -6.86 -3.05
CA LEU A 81 -2.13 -6.95 -2.02
C LEU A 81 -3.50 -6.78 -2.69
N SER A 82 -4.50 -7.52 -2.22
CA SER A 82 -5.87 -7.37 -2.73
C SER A 82 -6.89 -7.43 -1.61
N GLY A 83 -7.95 -6.62 -1.71
CA GLY A 83 -9.02 -6.58 -0.73
C GLY A 83 -9.76 -5.26 -0.71
N PRO A 84 -10.63 -5.07 0.32
CA PRO A 84 -11.45 -3.85 0.42
C PRO A 84 -10.70 -2.62 0.88
N MET A 85 -9.50 -2.76 1.46
CA MET A 85 -8.77 -1.68 2.13
C MET A 85 -9.64 -1.03 3.21
N PHE A 86 -9.62 0.31 3.32
CA PHE A 86 -10.45 1.06 4.28
C PHE A 86 -11.89 1.24 3.79
N MET A 87 -12.25 0.71 2.64
CA MET A 87 -13.53 0.94 2.00
C MET A 87 -14.61 0.04 2.59
N SER A 88 -15.54 0.62 3.35
CA SER A 88 -16.66 -0.09 3.97
C SER A 88 -17.89 -0.11 3.05
N TYR A 89 -17.67 -0.44 1.79
CA TYR A 89 -18.68 -0.55 0.74
C TYR A 89 -18.19 -1.53 -0.33
N PRO A 90 -19.03 -1.99 -1.26
CA PRO A 90 -18.63 -2.99 -2.25
C PRO A 90 -17.56 -2.47 -3.21
N ALA A 91 -16.30 -2.79 -2.92
CA ALA A 91 -15.16 -2.45 -3.76
C ALA A 91 -14.04 -3.45 -3.56
N ILE A 92 -13.27 -3.69 -4.62
CA ILE A 92 -12.08 -4.53 -4.59
C ILE A 92 -10.91 -3.68 -5.06
N ASN A 93 -9.80 -3.76 -4.32
CA ASN A 93 -8.57 -3.06 -4.63
C ASN A 93 -7.46 -4.07 -4.93
N HIS A 94 -6.59 -3.70 -5.86
CA HIS A 94 -5.35 -4.40 -6.13
C HIS A 94 -4.22 -3.39 -6.06
N ILE A 95 -3.24 -3.67 -5.20
CA ILE A 95 -2.07 -2.81 -5.00
C ILE A 95 -0.85 -3.61 -5.43
N GLU A 96 -0.05 -3.03 -6.33
CA GLU A 96 1.17 -3.63 -6.82
C GLU A 96 2.34 -2.73 -6.47
N ILE A 97 3.33 -3.29 -5.78
CA ILE A 97 4.60 -2.64 -5.49
C ILE A 97 5.69 -3.38 -6.25
N LYS A 98 6.38 -2.68 -7.14
CA LYS A 98 7.53 -3.21 -7.89
C LYS A 98 8.78 -2.44 -7.54
N LEU A 99 9.87 -3.16 -7.35
CA LEU A 99 11.17 -2.58 -7.09
C LEU A 99 12.14 -2.99 -8.20
N ASP A 100 12.81 -1.98 -8.77
CA ASP A 100 13.82 -2.18 -9.80
C ASP A 100 15.14 -1.55 -9.35
N GLN A 101 16.24 -2.27 -9.51
CA GLN A 101 17.56 -1.70 -9.30
C GLN A 101 17.85 -0.68 -10.40
N ILE A 102 18.32 0.49 -9.98
CA ILE A 102 18.77 1.55 -10.89
C ILE A 102 20.18 1.99 -10.49
N ALA A 103 20.82 2.78 -11.32
CA ALA A 103 22.11 3.34 -10.98
C ALA A 103 21.97 4.20 -9.70
N GLY A 104 22.72 3.81 -8.67
CA GLY A 104 22.73 4.54 -7.39
C GLY A 104 21.59 4.25 -6.43
N GLY A 105 20.73 3.26 -6.72
CA GLY A 105 19.64 2.96 -5.79
C GLY A 105 18.55 2.05 -6.35
N THR A 106 17.33 2.36 -5.96
CA THR A 106 16.15 1.55 -6.27
C THR A 106 15.00 2.45 -6.74
N LYS A 107 14.32 2.05 -7.81
CA LYS A 107 13.05 2.65 -8.21
C LYS A 107 11.92 1.84 -7.59
N LEU A 108 11.10 2.49 -6.79
CA LEU A 108 9.89 1.93 -6.21
C LEU A 108 8.69 2.46 -6.99
N SER A 109 7.93 1.54 -7.58
CA SER A 109 6.72 1.86 -8.34
C SER A 109 5.52 1.27 -7.64
N LEU A 110 4.46 2.06 -7.54
CA LEU A 110 3.19 1.66 -6.94
C LEU A 110 2.08 1.83 -7.96
N ARG A 111 1.26 0.80 -8.12
CA ARG A 111 0.04 0.90 -8.90
C ARG A 111 -1.13 0.44 -8.04
N HIS A 112 -2.13 1.29 -7.93
CA HIS A 112 -3.36 1.01 -7.22
C HIS A 112 -4.52 1.04 -8.21
N ARG A 113 -5.15 -0.11 -8.40
CA ARG A 113 -6.36 -0.25 -9.21
C ARG A 113 -7.49 -0.70 -8.31
N ALA A 114 -8.69 -0.18 -8.57
CA ALA A 114 -9.86 -0.56 -7.81
C ALA A 114 -11.09 -0.58 -8.72
N MET A 115 -12.08 -1.39 -8.33
CA MET A 115 -13.39 -1.35 -8.96
C MET A 115 -14.46 -1.60 -7.92
N GLY A 116 -15.63 -1.00 -8.16
CA GLY A 116 -16.78 -1.12 -7.29
C GLY A 116 -17.48 0.21 -7.12
N LEU A 117 -18.26 0.35 -6.04
CA LEU A 117 -19.04 1.55 -5.75
C LEU A 117 -18.19 2.59 -5.04
N LEU A 118 -17.15 3.07 -5.74
CA LEU A 118 -16.13 3.93 -5.15
C LEU A 118 -16.70 5.27 -4.72
N ASP A 119 -16.42 5.64 -3.46
CA ASP A 119 -16.73 6.97 -2.93
C ASP A 119 -15.85 8.02 -3.62
N ALA A 120 -16.48 9.10 -4.10
CA ALA A 120 -15.77 10.14 -4.84
C ALA A 120 -14.70 10.83 -4.00
N GLY A 121 -14.96 11.03 -2.71
CA GLY A 121 -14.00 11.64 -1.80
C GLY A 121 -12.77 10.74 -1.61
N HIS A 122 -12.98 9.43 -1.50
CA HIS A 122 -11.88 8.46 -1.42
C HIS A 122 -11.05 8.46 -2.69
N LYS A 123 -11.69 8.46 -3.87
CA LYS A 123 -10.97 8.53 -5.14
C LYS A 123 -10.05 9.75 -5.22
N GLN A 124 -10.54 10.92 -4.76
CA GLN A 124 -9.74 12.15 -4.78
C GLN A 124 -8.59 12.13 -3.79
N GLY A 125 -8.77 11.55 -2.61
CA GLY A 125 -7.77 11.56 -1.54
C GLY A 125 -6.71 10.49 -1.63
N ILE A 126 -6.95 9.45 -2.40
CA ILE A 126 -6.10 8.25 -2.41
C ILE A 126 -4.66 8.54 -2.89
N GLY A 127 -4.51 9.42 -3.88
CA GLY A 127 -3.19 9.82 -4.39
C GLY A 127 -2.34 10.51 -3.34
N THR A 128 -2.95 11.36 -2.51
CA THR A 128 -2.26 12.03 -1.40
C THR A 128 -1.80 11.01 -0.35
N GLY A 129 -2.64 10.02 -0.07
CA GLY A 129 -2.28 8.94 0.86
C GLY A 129 -1.08 8.13 0.37
N TRP A 130 -1.06 7.76 -0.89
CA TRP A 130 0.07 7.03 -1.47
C TRP A 130 1.33 7.88 -1.53
N LYS A 131 1.21 9.18 -1.82
CA LYS A 131 2.37 10.08 -1.77
C LYS A 131 2.98 10.11 -0.37
N HIS A 132 2.15 10.21 0.66
CA HIS A 132 2.61 10.13 2.05
C HIS A 132 3.35 8.82 2.31
N TYR A 133 2.81 7.68 1.86
CA TYR A 133 3.43 6.37 2.01
C TYR A 133 4.82 6.32 1.36
N LEU A 134 4.93 6.75 0.11
CA LEU A 134 6.19 6.74 -0.62
C LEU A 134 7.21 7.70 -0.02
N ASP A 135 6.78 8.89 0.37
CA ASP A 135 7.65 9.87 1.03
C ASP A 135 8.17 9.34 2.36
N SER A 136 7.36 8.59 3.10
CA SER A 136 7.77 7.97 4.37
C SER A 136 8.90 6.97 4.18
N ILE A 137 8.80 6.13 3.15
CA ILE A 137 9.86 5.16 2.82
C ILE A 137 11.14 5.89 2.43
N GLN A 138 11.05 6.89 1.56
CA GLN A 138 12.21 7.66 1.12
C GLN A 138 12.89 8.33 2.31
N LYS A 139 12.11 8.88 3.23
CA LYS A 139 12.62 9.54 4.44
C LYS A 139 13.31 8.55 5.38
N ASP A 140 12.75 7.35 5.54
CA ASP A 140 13.32 6.32 6.43
C ASP A 140 14.72 5.89 5.96
N LEU A 141 14.98 5.95 4.67
CA LEU A 141 16.19 5.43 4.04
C LEU A 141 17.16 6.52 3.57
N SER A 142 16.85 7.76 3.86
CA SER A 142 17.72 8.89 3.50
C SER A 142 18.71 9.23 4.61
#